data_d93e08c1100d95bbf3a70d3d84d30c9c
#
_entry.id   d93e08c1100d95bbf3a70d3d84d30c9c
#
_cell.length_a   1.000
_cell.length_b   1.000
_cell.length_c   1.000
_cell.angle_alpha   90.00
_cell.angle_beta   90.00
_cell.angle_gamma   90.00
#
_symmetry.space_group_name_H-M   'P 1'
#
loop_
_entity.id
_entity.type
_entity.pdbx_description
1 polymer ?
#
loop_
_entity_poly.entity_id
_entity_poly.type
_entity_poly.pdbx_seq_one_letter_code
_entity_poly.pdbx_strand_id
1 'polypeptide(L)'
;MKKVLILLAFIPTLSFGQWVNKTVDNDFDPAYRISYNQSTKDDSFLKIEDFDGDLLFYIQNIYTCTDSPVVDIVFLFSDGTKKNYILDCLTSTDRTAVFISPNVILEPFLKDFKRSSKVKIRINDIGCESESFEFNMSGSTNAINFMLNE
;
A
#
# COMPACT_ATOMS: atom_id res chain seq x y z
N MET A 1 37.80 20.89 -35.16
CA MET A 1 36.59 21.08 -34.31
C MET A 1 36.21 19.73 -33.76
N LYS A 2 36.49 19.47 -32.45
CA LYS A 2 36.15 18.22 -31.78
C LYS A 2 34.71 18.35 -31.25
N LYS A 3 33.79 17.54 -31.76
CA LYS A 3 32.42 17.44 -31.24
C LYS A 3 32.45 16.62 -29.95
N VAL A 4 32.23 17.29 -28.81
CA VAL A 4 32.05 16.63 -27.53
C VAL A 4 30.61 16.10 -27.48
N LEU A 5 30.47 14.78 -27.56
CA LEU A 5 29.19 14.08 -27.40
C LEU A 5 28.93 13.96 -25.88
N ILE A 6 28.06 14.82 -25.35
CA ILE A 6 27.60 14.70 -23.96
C ILE A 6 26.57 13.56 -23.92
N LEU A 7 27.01 12.40 -23.44
CA LEU A 7 26.14 11.28 -23.14
C LEU A 7 25.39 11.61 -21.82
N LEU A 8 24.16 12.11 -21.92
CA LEU A 8 23.27 12.22 -20.75
C LEU A 8 22.93 10.79 -20.29
N ALA A 9 23.64 10.33 -19.27
CA ALA A 9 23.24 9.14 -18.54
C ALA A 9 21.90 9.41 -17.84
N PHE A 10 20.83 8.86 -18.35
CA PHE A 10 19.55 8.75 -17.64
C PHE A 10 19.79 7.82 -16.43
N ILE A 11 20.07 8.40 -15.28
CA ILE A 11 20.02 7.69 -14.00
C ILE A 11 18.53 7.59 -13.69
N PRO A 12 17.91 6.39 -13.68
CA PRO A 12 16.56 6.24 -13.18
C PRO A 12 16.63 6.63 -11.70
N THR A 13 16.07 7.79 -11.36
CA THR A 13 15.82 8.13 -9.98
C THR A 13 14.81 7.10 -9.48
N LEU A 14 15.26 6.17 -8.63
CA LEU A 14 14.38 5.31 -7.84
C LEU A 14 13.54 6.23 -6.96
N SER A 15 12.38 6.60 -7.46
CA SER A 15 11.38 7.36 -6.73
C SER A 15 10.82 6.43 -5.65
N PHE A 16 11.29 6.57 -4.41
CA PHE A 16 10.68 5.92 -3.26
C PHE A 16 9.21 6.30 -3.20
N GLY A 17 8.32 5.32 -3.08
CA GLY A 17 6.88 5.54 -3.01
C GLY A 17 6.15 5.47 -4.35
N GLN A 18 6.65 4.70 -5.31
CA GLN A 18 5.94 4.41 -6.55
C GLN A 18 5.23 3.06 -6.46
N TRP A 19 3.96 3.02 -6.90
CA TRP A 19 3.20 1.79 -7.01
C TRP A 19 3.79 0.86 -8.07
N VAL A 20 3.98 -0.40 -7.71
CA VAL A 20 4.42 -1.45 -8.62
C VAL A 20 3.25 -2.40 -8.84
N ASN A 21 2.80 -2.51 -10.08
CA ASN A 21 1.72 -3.39 -10.51
C ASN A 21 2.31 -4.66 -11.11
N LYS A 22 1.83 -5.82 -10.68
CA LYS A 22 2.31 -7.11 -11.13
C LYS A 22 1.18 -8.12 -11.22
N THR A 23 1.15 -8.90 -12.31
CA THR A 23 0.40 -10.14 -12.38
C THR A 23 1.30 -11.28 -11.91
N VAL A 24 0.84 -12.05 -10.95
CA VAL A 24 1.52 -13.25 -10.45
C VAL A 24 0.87 -14.43 -11.14
N ASP A 25 1.66 -15.16 -11.90
CA ASP A 25 1.28 -16.38 -12.57
C ASP A 25 2.08 -17.52 -11.94
N ASN A 26 1.42 -18.59 -11.60
CA ASN A 26 2.04 -19.82 -11.12
C ASN A 26 1.36 -21.02 -11.78
N ASP A 27 2.07 -22.15 -11.82
CA ASP A 27 1.60 -23.35 -12.57
C ASP A 27 0.44 -24.09 -11.88
N PHE A 28 0.07 -23.70 -10.66
CA PHE A 28 -0.88 -24.45 -9.82
C PHE A 28 -2.18 -23.71 -9.53
N ASP A 29 -2.14 -22.37 -9.48
CA ASP A 29 -3.29 -21.53 -9.13
C ASP A 29 -3.60 -20.55 -10.27
N PRO A 30 -4.84 -20.05 -10.36
CA PRO A 30 -5.16 -18.96 -11.27
C PRO A 30 -4.25 -17.77 -11.08
N ALA A 31 -3.86 -17.14 -12.18
CA ALA A 31 -3.09 -15.88 -12.12
C ALA A 31 -3.87 -14.81 -11.36
N TYR A 32 -3.20 -14.12 -10.45
CA TYR A 32 -3.78 -13.04 -9.66
C TYR A 32 -2.95 -11.75 -9.77
N ARG A 33 -3.55 -10.62 -9.43
CA ARG A 33 -2.89 -9.32 -9.52
C ARG A 33 -2.52 -8.81 -8.15
N ILE A 34 -1.37 -8.16 -8.09
CA ILE A 34 -0.91 -7.44 -6.92
C ILE A 34 -0.45 -6.04 -7.29
N SER A 35 -0.70 -5.10 -6.41
CA SER A 35 -0.08 -3.78 -6.42
C SER A 35 0.55 -3.50 -5.08
N TYR A 36 1.75 -2.95 -5.05
CA TYR A 36 2.40 -2.63 -3.79
C TYR A 36 3.19 -1.32 -3.87
N ASN A 37 3.34 -0.69 -2.72
CA ASN A 37 4.07 0.55 -2.52
C ASN A 37 4.91 0.42 -1.24
N GLN A 38 6.19 0.78 -1.32
CA GLN A 38 7.09 0.73 -0.19
C GLN A 38 6.92 1.96 0.69
N SER A 39 7.03 1.78 2.00
CA SER A 39 7.08 2.87 2.98
C SER A 39 8.23 3.82 2.69
N THR A 40 8.02 5.11 3.00
CA THR A 40 9.05 6.14 2.88
C THR A 40 10.04 6.14 4.05
N LYS A 41 9.79 5.33 5.09
CA LYS A 41 10.56 5.35 6.34
C LYS A 41 11.28 4.05 6.66
N ASP A 42 10.77 2.94 6.16
CA ASP A 42 11.23 1.60 6.49
C ASP A 42 10.99 0.62 5.34
N ASP A 43 11.23 -0.67 5.56
CA ASP A 43 11.07 -1.73 4.55
C ASP A 43 9.65 -2.33 4.50
N SER A 44 8.65 -1.70 5.13
CA SER A 44 7.27 -2.15 5.06
C SER A 44 6.62 -1.81 3.73
N PHE A 45 5.58 -2.56 3.38
CA PHE A 45 4.84 -2.42 2.13
C PHE A 45 3.35 -2.30 2.40
N LEU A 46 2.71 -1.34 1.73
CA LEU A 46 1.27 -1.31 1.56
C LEU A 46 0.93 -2.07 0.28
N LYS A 47 0.16 -3.16 0.39
CA LYS A 47 -0.18 -4.02 -0.73
C LYS A 47 -1.68 -4.10 -0.95
N ILE A 48 -2.05 -4.30 -2.20
CA ILE A 48 -3.39 -4.61 -2.67
C ILE A 48 -3.29 -5.90 -3.46
N GLU A 49 -4.16 -6.84 -3.18
CA GLU A 49 -4.21 -8.13 -3.84
C GLU A 49 -5.65 -8.45 -4.25
N ASP A 50 -5.82 -9.05 -5.43
CA ASP A 50 -7.10 -9.58 -5.87
C ASP A 50 -7.26 -10.99 -5.29
N PHE A 51 -8.20 -11.13 -4.38
CA PHE A 51 -8.53 -12.40 -3.75
C PHE A 51 -9.98 -12.78 -4.08
N ASP A 52 -10.15 -13.73 -4.99
CA ASP A 52 -11.47 -14.22 -5.47
C ASP A 52 -12.43 -13.09 -5.94
N GLY A 53 -11.88 -12.02 -6.54
CA GLY A 53 -12.63 -10.86 -7.01
C GLY A 53 -12.84 -9.76 -5.96
N ASP A 54 -12.40 -9.97 -4.72
CA ASP A 54 -12.38 -8.96 -3.68
C ASP A 54 -10.99 -8.33 -3.55
N LEU A 55 -10.94 -7.03 -3.28
CA LEU A 55 -9.68 -6.35 -3.01
C LEU A 55 -9.27 -6.56 -1.55
N LEU A 56 -8.12 -7.19 -1.35
CA LEU A 56 -7.49 -7.33 -0.05
C LEU A 56 -6.39 -6.28 0.11
N PHE A 57 -6.52 -5.42 1.12
CA PHE A 57 -5.49 -4.45 1.49
C PHE A 57 -4.75 -4.92 2.73
N TYR A 58 -3.42 -4.83 2.70
CA TYR A 58 -2.62 -5.20 3.87
C TYR A 58 -1.28 -4.48 3.92
N ILE A 59 -0.76 -4.37 5.13
CA ILE A 59 0.59 -3.91 5.40
C ILE A 59 1.44 -5.13 5.68
N GLN A 60 2.54 -5.27 4.97
CA GLN A 60 3.47 -6.39 5.07
C GLN A 60 4.85 -5.94 5.53
N ASN A 61 5.62 -6.89 6.03
CA ASN A 61 6.96 -6.71 6.58
C ASN A 61 6.95 -5.85 7.84
N ILE A 62 6.03 -6.19 8.74
CA ILE A 62 5.83 -5.60 10.06
C ILE A 62 5.82 -6.72 11.09
N TYR A 63 5.71 -6.39 12.38
CA TYR A 63 5.50 -7.38 13.43
C TYR A 63 4.34 -6.97 14.32
N THR A 64 3.47 -7.93 14.68
CA THR A 64 2.33 -7.72 15.57
C THR A 64 2.38 -8.65 16.77
N CYS A 65 1.87 -8.19 17.93
CA CYS A 65 1.80 -8.96 19.16
C CYS A 65 0.47 -9.71 19.31
N THR A 66 -0.60 -9.19 18.71
CA THR A 66 -1.95 -9.77 18.79
C THR A 66 -2.48 -10.15 17.42
N ASP A 67 -3.55 -10.94 17.40
CA ASP A 67 -4.20 -11.38 16.16
C ASP A 67 -5.23 -10.36 15.63
N SER A 68 -5.53 -9.32 16.41
CA SER A 68 -6.56 -8.32 16.09
C SER A 68 -6.15 -6.91 16.53
N PRO A 69 -5.14 -6.31 15.90
CA PRO A 69 -4.73 -4.95 16.20
C PRO A 69 -5.76 -3.93 15.69
N VAL A 70 -5.79 -2.75 16.32
CA VAL A 70 -6.53 -1.59 15.84
C VAL A 70 -5.62 -0.76 14.94
N VAL A 71 -6.09 -0.43 13.76
CA VAL A 71 -5.33 0.34 12.77
C VAL A 71 -5.97 1.70 12.52
N ASP A 72 -5.20 2.76 12.74
CA ASP A 72 -5.57 4.13 12.38
C ASP A 72 -5.01 4.44 11.00
N ILE A 73 -5.87 4.81 10.04
CA ILE A 73 -5.47 5.22 8.70
C ILE A 73 -5.84 6.69 8.50
N VAL A 74 -4.87 7.49 8.10
CA VAL A 74 -5.05 8.91 7.80
C VAL A 74 -4.65 9.17 6.36
N PHE A 75 -5.63 9.41 5.50
CA PHE A 75 -5.42 9.93 4.15
C PHE A 75 -5.19 11.44 4.20
N LEU A 76 -4.10 11.90 3.58
CA LEU A 76 -3.79 13.31 3.40
C LEU A 76 -3.96 13.67 1.93
N PHE A 77 -4.67 14.77 1.66
CA PHE A 77 -4.95 15.24 0.31
C PHE A 77 -4.05 16.43 -0.04
N SER A 78 -3.91 16.70 -1.35
CA SER A 78 -3.07 17.78 -1.84
C SER A 78 -3.53 19.20 -1.43
N ASP A 79 -4.81 19.34 -1.08
CA ASP A 79 -5.39 20.58 -0.57
C ASP A 79 -5.17 20.80 0.94
N GLY A 80 -4.45 19.90 1.60
CA GLY A 80 -4.16 19.95 3.04
C GLY A 80 -5.26 19.34 3.92
N THR A 81 -6.37 18.92 3.35
CA THR A 81 -7.41 18.20 4.11
C THR A 81 -7.00 16.77 4.41
N LYS A 82 -7.69 16.14 5.38
CA LYS A 82 -7.43 14.76 5.79
C LYS A 82 -8.72 14.00 6.07
N LYS A 83 -8.65 12.69 5.92
CA LYS A 83 -9.72 11.75 6.28
C LYS A 83 -9.14 10.63 7.13
N ASN A 84 -9.81 10.31 8.23
CA ASN A 84 -9.37 9.28 9.17
C ASN A 84 -10.32 8.08 9.14
N TYR A 85 -9.73 6.89 9.26
CA TYR A 85 -10.40 5.62 9.45
C TYR A 85 -9.77 4.91 10.65
N ILE A 86 -10.59 4.32 11.52
CA ILE A 86 -10.15 3.47 12.64
C ILE A 86 -10.79 2.11 12.41
N LEU A 87 -9.97 1.08 12.28
CA LEU A 87 -10.38 -0.23 11.81
C LEU A 87 -9.86 -1.32 12.74
N ASP A 88 -10.75 -2.28 13.07
CA ASP A 88 -10.33 -3.55 13.62
C ASP A 88 -9.80 -4.43 12.49
N CYS A 89 -8.57 -4.86 12.61
CA CYS A 89 -7.86 -5.61 11.58
C CYS A 89 -7.51 -7.03 12.07
N LEU A 90 -7.06 -7.86 11.16
CA LEU A 90 -6.55 -9.20 11.46
C LEU A 90 -5.08 -9.27 11.07
N THR A 91 -4.32 -10.14 11.72
CA THR A 91 -2.92 -10.40 11.37
C THR A 91 -2.77 -11.73 10.63
N SER A 92 -1.68 -11.85 9.88
CA SER A 92 -1.25 -13.13 9.32
C SER A 92 -0.83 -14.11 10.43
N THR A 93 -0.87 -15.39 10.13
CA THR A 93 -0.47 -16.45 11.09
C THR A 93 0.96 -16.29 11.59
N ASP A 94 1.85 -15.79 10.77
CA ASP A 94 3.25 -15.51 11.10
C ASP A 94 3.46 -14.11 11.72
N ARG A 95 2.38 -13.32 11.86
CA ARG A 95 2.38 -11.96 12.43
C ARG A 95 3.24 -10.94 11.69
N THR A 96 3.49 -11.16 10.41
CA THR A 96 4.28 -10.27 9.57
C THR A 96 3.45 -9.36 8.65
N ALA A 97 2.12 -9.51 8.69
CA ALA A 97 1.20 -8.67 7.94
C ALA A 97 -0.09 -8.37 8.72
N VAL A 98 -0.68 -7.20 8.46
CA VAL A 98 -1.99 -6.78 8.96
C VAL A 98 -2.94 -6.55 7.80
N PHE A 99 -4.08 -7.23 7.82
CA PHE A 99 -5.10 -7.20 6.78
C PHE A 99 -6.23 -6.25 7.16
N ILE A 100 -6.58 -5.37 6.22
CA ILE A 100 -7.78 -4.53 6.31
C ILE A 100 -8.95 -5.36 5.75
N SER A 101 -9.98 -5.55 6.56
CA SER A 101 -11.14 -6.36 6.19
C SER A 101 -11.80 -5.85 4.90
N PRO A 102 -12.15 -6.72 3.93
CA PRO A 102 -12.87 -6.34 2.71
C PRO A 102 -14.16 -5.57 2.97
N ASN A 103 -14.86 -5.88 4.08
CA ASN A 103 -16.08 -5.18 4.47
C ASN A 103 -15.91 -3.69 4.75
N VAL A 104 -14.68 -3.22 4.95
CA VAL A 104 -14.32 -1.82 5.18
C VAL A 104 -13.91 -1.12 3.89
N ILE A 105 -13.52 -1.88 2.88
CA ILE A 105 -13.04 -1.38 1.59
C ILE A 105 -14.25 -1.05 0.71
N LEU A 106 -15.06 -0.12 1.21
CA LEU A 106 -16.22 0.41 0.50
C LEU A 106 -15.79 1.53 -0.45
N GLU A 107 -16.68 1.89 -1.36
CA GLU A 107 -16.44 2.97 -2.33
C GLU A 107 -15.89 4.27 -1.72
N PRO A 108 -16.35 4.76 -0.55
CA PRO A 108 -15.77 5.94 0.09
C PRO A 108 -14.28 5.78 0.44
N PHE A 109 -13.87 4.60 0.94
CA PHE A 109 -12.47 4.31 1.25
C PHE A 109 -11.62 4.29 -0.03
N LEU A 110 -12.08 3.58 -1.08
CA LEU A 110 -11.38 3.53 -2.37
C LEU A 110 -11.25 4.90 -3.02
N LYS A 111 -12.29 5.75 -2.91
CA LYS A 111 -12.25 7.12 -3.39
C LYS A 111 -11.19 7.95 -2.67
N ASP A 112 -11.13 7.86 -1.35
CA ASP A 112 -10.12 8.57 -0.54
C ASP A 112 -8.72 8.02 -0.82
N PHE A 113 -8.57 6.71 -0.99
CA PHE A 113 -7.32 6.06 -1.37
C PHE A 113 -6.80 6.58 -2.73
N LYS A 114 -7.65 6.59 -3.77
CA LYS A 114 -7.29 7.09 -5.12
C LYS A 114 -6.89 8.58 -5.13
N ARG A 115 -7.49 9.41 -4.26
CA ARG A 115 -7.31 10.88 -4.25
C ARG A 115 -6.21 11.36 -3.33
N SER A 116 -5.78 10.54 -2.40
CA SER A 116 -4.77 10.95 -1.41
C SER A 116 -3.40 11.14 -2.05
N SER A 117 -2.66 12.11 -1.54
CA SER A 117 -1.25 12.33 -1.89
C SER A 117 -0.31 11.50 -0.99
N LYS A 118 -0.78 11.19 0.23
CA LYS A 118 -0.05 10.47 1.24
C LYS A 118 -1.01 9.72 2.15
N VAL A 119 -0.61 8.57 2.65
CA VAL A 119 -1.30 7.87 3.72
C VAL A 119 -0.35 7.64 4.90
N LYS A 120 -0.85 7.86 6.11
CA LYS A 120 -0.20 7.48 7.36
C LYS A 120 -1.02 6.40 8.01
N ILE A 121 -0.35 5.35 8.44
CA ILE A 121 -0.98 4.20 9.07
C ILE A 121 -0.29 3.98 10.40
N ARG A 122 -1.09 3.86 11.47
CA ARG A 122 -0.62 3.49 12.80
C ARG A 122 -1.27 2.19 13.20
N ILE A 123 -0.45 1.25 13.63
CA ILE A 123 -0.90 -0.02 14.20
C ILE A 123 -0.82 0.12 15.71
N ASN A 124 -1.98 0.04 16.37
CA ASN A 124 -2.10 0.04 17.82
C ASN A 124 -2.35 -1.39 18.25
N ASP A 125 -1.34 -2.00 18.83
CA ASP A 125 -1.34 -3.42 19.17
C ASP A 125 -1.09 -3.59 20.67
N ILE A 126 -1.99 -4.28 21.35
CA ILE A 126 -1.89 -4.47 22.80
C ILE A 126 -0.68 -5.36 23.10
N GLY A 127 0.26 -4.83 23.89
CA GLY A 127 1.50 -5.54 24.27
C GLY A 127 2.72 -5.24 23.40
N CYS A 128 2.55 -4.50 22.30
CA CYS A 128 3.63 -3.92 21.51
C CYS A 128 3.66 -2.40 21.59
N GLU A 129 4.79 -1.81 21.21
CA GLU A 129 4.82 -0.39 20.90
C GLU A 129 4.04 -0.12 19.60
N SER A 130 3.28 1.00 19.58
CA SER A 130 2.56 1.39 18.37
C SER A 130 3.54 1.74 17.27
N GLU A 131 3.37 1.14 16.10
CA GLU A 131 4.17 1.42 14.91
C GLU A 131 3.44 2.35 13.94
N SER A 132 4.18 3.21 13.24
CA SER A 132 3.62 4.16 12.29
C SER A 132 4.37 4.15 10.98
N PHE A 133 3.62 3.99 9.90
CA PHE A 133 4.09 3.88 8.52
C PHE A 133 3.60 5.06 7.70
N GLU A 134 4.37 5.44 6.67
CA GLU A 134 4.00 6.51 5.76
C GLU A 134 4.27 6.09 4.32
N PHE A 135 3.25 6.23 3.46
CA PHE A 135 3.34 5.86 2.05
C PHE A 135 2.99 7.06 1.17
N ASN A 136 3.77 7.28 0.11
CA ASN A 136 3.43 8.21 -0.95
C ASN A 136 2.35 7.58 -1.84
N MET A 137 1.25 8.28 -2.09
CA MET A 137 0.11 7.75 -2.82
C MET A 137 0.10 8.11 -4.31
N SER A 138 1.19 8.70 -4.82
CA SER A 138 1.31 8.97 -6.26
C SER A 138 1.19 7.67 -7.06
N GLY A 139 0.22 7.61 -7.98
CA GLY A 139 -0.06 6.41 -8.77
C GLY A 139 -1.09 5.44 -8.15
N SER A 140 -1.64 5.73 -6.97
CA SER A 140 -2.66 4.88 -6.32
C SER A 140 -3.91 4.67 -7.18
N THR A 141 -4.32 5.67 -7.97
CA THR A 141 -5.42 5.52 -8.93
C THR A 141 -5.12 4.44 -9.96
N ASN A 142 -3.93 4.46 -10.56
CA ASN A 142 -3.51 3.45 -11.53
C ASN A 142 -3.38 2.06 -10.89
N ALA A 143 -2.93 1.99 -9.63
CA ALA A 143 -2.87 0.74 -8.87
C ALA A 143 -4.27 0.13 -8.70
N ILE A 144 -5.24 0.91 -8.24
CA ILE A 144 -6.62 0.43 -8.08
C ILE A 144 -7.25 0.06 -9.43
N ASN A 145 -7.07 0.87 -10.47
CA ASN A 145 -7.63 0.57 -11.79
C ASN A 145 -7.01 -0.72 -12.38
N PHE A 146 -5.71 -0.93 -12.18
CA PHE A 146 -5.06 -2.20 -12.55
C PHE A 146 -5.69 -3.39 -11.82
N MET A 147 -6.02 -3.26 -10.54
CA MET A 147 -6.66 -4.31 -9.76
C MET A 147 -8.10 -4.59 -10.22
N LEU A 148 -8.85 -3.55 -10.63
CA LEU A 148 -10.24 -3.66 -11.06
C LEU A 148 -10.42 -3.98 -12.55
N ASN A 149 -9.35 -4.07 -13.35
CA ASN A 149 -9.37 -4.18 -14.81
C ASN A 149 -10.03 -2.97 -15.52
N GLU A 150 -9.86 -1.77 -14.99
CA GLU A 150 -10.38 -0.52 -15.54
C GLU A 150 -9.34 0.25 -16.38
#